data_9684e28185c40d1ff94383d6f052f61c
#
_entry.id   9684e28185c40d1ff94383d6f052f61c
#
_cell.length_a   1.000
_cell.length_b   1.000
_cell.length_c   1.000
_cell.angle_alpha   90.00
_cell.angle_beta   90.00
_cell.angle_gamma   90.00
#
_symmetry.space_group_name_H-M   'P 1'
#
loop_
_entity.id
_entity.type
_entity.pdbx_description
1 polymer ?
#
loop_
_entity_poly.entity_id
_entity_poly.type
_entity_poly.pdbx_seq_one_letter_code
_entity_poly.pdbx_strand_id
1 'polypeptide(L)'
;GFSRWGGWGDHRHPIQFSGDAVGNWNMLNFEVKLTTTSGNAGCFFWAHDIGGFYDGLDSELYTRWTQFGLLNSSLRIHSVVGDKMDRRPWLWGEREEKAMRRIYHMRSELMPYIYSSVRQCHTDMLPLNRGLYIEYPADKESYKHEEEFLFGDLILASPITQAGSGKDKIVSQSVWFPRGDDWYS
;
A
#
# COMPACT_ATOMS: atom_id res chain seq x y z
N GLY A 1 -12.96 12.59 -8.72
CA GLY A 1 -11.68 13.02 -9.29
C GLY A 1 -10.53 12.61 -8.40
N PHE A 2 -9.38 12.39 -9.02
CA PHE A 2 -8.12 12.12 -8.32
C PHE A 2 -7.27 13.38 -8.30
N SER A 3 -6.52 13.60 -7.24
CA SER A 3 -5.48 14.61 -7.18
C SER A 3 -4.12 13.95 -7.41
N ARG A 4 -3.28 14.55 -8.25
CA ARG A 4 -1.90 14.14 -8.46
C ARG A 4 -0.92 14.98 -7.64
N TRP A 5 -1.32 16.20 -7.31
CA TRP A 5 -0.49 17.18 -6.63
C TRP A 5 -1.11 17.52 -5.30
N GLY A 6 -0.32 17.42 -4.24
CA GLY A 6 -0.70 17.87 -2.92
C GLY A 6 -0.91 19.37 -2.86
N GLY A 7 -1.70 19.83 -1.93
CA GLY A 7 -1.88 21.25 -1.70
C GLY A 7 -3.25 21.63 -1.11
N TRP A 8 -3.47 22.93 -1.02
CA TRP A 8 -4.63 23.52 -0.33
C TRP A 8 -6.00 23.11 -0.89
N GLY A 9 -6.04 22.57 -2.11
CA GLY A 9 -7.27 22.13 -2.78
C GLY A 9 -7.60 20.65 -2.61
N ASP A 10 -6.75 19.86 -1.96
CA ASP A 10 -6.87 18.39 -1.90
C ASP A 10 -8.13 17.90 -1.21
N HIS A 11 -8.68 18.66 -0.27
CA HIS A 11 -9.97 18.36 0.35
C HIS A 11 -11.14 18.25 -0.64
N ARG A 12 -10.99 18.82 -1.84
CA ARG A 12 -11.98 18.71 -2.93
C ARG A 12 -11.80 17.44 -3.76
N HIS A 13 -10.61 16.85 -3.72
CA HIS A 13 -10.21 15.66 -4.46
C HIS A 13 -9.39 14.76 -3.53
N PRO A 14 -10.02 14.13 -2.54
CA PRO A 14 -9.32 13.52 -1.41
C PRO A 14 -8.50 12.28 -1.77
N ILE A 15 -8.73 11.66 -2.95
CA ILE A 15 -7.97 10.50 -3.39
C ILE A 15 -6.79 10.97 -4.23
N GLN A 16 -5.58 10.68 -3.76
CA GLN A 16 -4.33 10.96 -4.46
C GLN A 16 -4.00 9.82 -5.43
N PHE A 17 -3.27 10.19 -6.48
CA PHE A 17 -2.78 9.27 -7.49
C PHE A 17 -1.28 9.54 -7.74
N SER A 18 -0.45 8.50 -7.68
CA SER A 18 1.00 8.61 -7.84
C SER A 18 1.47 8.94 -9.27
N GLY A 19 0.57 8.91 -10.23
CA GLY A 19 0.87 9.11 -11.66
C GLY A 19 1.12 7.77 -12.37
N ASP A 20 1.44 7.86 -13.66
CA ASP A 20 1.70 6.71 -14.53
C ASP A 20 3.06 6.10 -14.18
N ALA A 21 3.09 5.28 -13.15
CA ALA A 21 4.30 4.71 -12.58
C ALA A 21 4.80 3.52 -13.42
N VAL A 22 6.12 3.37 -13.53
CA VAL A 22 6.73 2.19 -14.16
C VAL A 22 6.64 0.97 -13.22
N GLY A 23 6.27 -0.19 -13.77
CA GLY A 23 6.14 -1.43 -12.99
C GLY A 23 7.49 -2.08 -12.70
N ASN A 24 8.16 -1.65 -11.65
CA ASN A 24 9.40 -2.26 -11.17
C ASN A 24 9.50 -2.20 -9.64
N TRP A 25 10.43 -2.96 -9.06
CA TRP A 25 10.61 -3.07 -7.61
C TRP A 25 11.00 -1.75 -6.93
N ASN A 26 11.80 -0.92 -7.61
CA ASN A 26 12.19 0.39 -7.07
C ASN A 26 10.98 1.31 -6.94
N MET A 27 10.07 1.26 -7.91
CA MET A 27 8.85 2.05 -7.87
C MET A 27 7.89 1.56 -6.78
N LEU A 28 7.74 0.24 -6.61
CA LEU A 28 6.97 -0.31 -5.49
C LEU A 28 7.51 0.18 -4.14
N ASN A 29 8.83 0.12 -3.95
CA ASN A 29 9.47 0.62 -2.73
C ASN A 29 9.21 2.13 -2.54
N PHE A 30 9.35 2.90 -3.60
CA PHE A 30 9.06 4.34 -3.58
C PHE A 30 7.61 4.63 -3.21
N GLU A 31 6.64 3.92 -3.79
CA GLU A 31 5.21 4.16 -3.49
C GLU A 31 4.82 3.78 -2.07
N VAL A 32 5.44 2.74 -1.49
CA VAL A 32 5.25 2.42 -0.07
C VAL A 32 5.69 3.59 0.80
N LYS A 33 6.90 4.11 0.59
CA LYS A 33 7.44 5.26 1.34
C LYS A 33 6.65 6.54 1.09
N LEU A 34 6.27 6.80 -0.15
CA LEU A 34 5.42 7.92 -0.51
C LEU A 34 4.09 7.89 0.25
N THR A 35 3.42 6.75 0.24
CA THR A 35 2.14 6.57 0.96
C THR A 35 2.28 6.84 2.44
N THR A 36 3.35 6.33 3.05
CA THR A 36 3.62 6.46 4.48
C THR A 36 3.92 7.90 4.90
N THR A 37 4.68 8.64 4.09
CA THR A 37 5.15 9.99 4.44
C THR A 37 4.23 11.10 3.99
N SER A 38 3.42 10.89 2.98
CA SER A 38 2.55 11.91 2.40
C SER A 38 1.41 12.37 3.33
N GLY A 39 1.09 11.57 4.34
CA GLY A 39 0.18 11.95 5.41
C GLY A 39 0.58 13.25 6.11
N ASN A 40 1.88 13.55 6.20
CA ASN A 40 2.41 14.81 6.73
C ASN A 40 1.97 16.05 5.95
N ALA A 41 1.58 15.86 4.68
CA ALA A 41 1.10 16.92 3.79
C ALA A 41 -0.43 16.90 3.61
N GLY A 42 -1.15 16.09 4.40
CA GLY A 42 -2.61 15.96 4.29
C GLY A 42 -3.08 15.00 3.19
N CYS A 43 -2.18 14.24 2.57
CA CYS A 43 -2.50 13.26 1.54
C CYS A 43 -2.82 11.91 2.20
N PHE A 44 -4.08 11.69 2.57
CA PHE A 44 -4.48 10.56 3.40
C PHE A 44 -4.95 9.33 2.63
N PHE A 45 -5.34 9.48 1.37
CA PHE A 45 -6.01 8.43 0.60
C PHE A 45 -5.33 8.22 -0.74
N TRP A 46 -4.82 7.02 -0.97
CA TRP A 46 -4.06 6.67 -2.16
C TRP A 46 -4.77 5.62 -3.03
N ALA A 47 -4.61 5.79 -4.36
CA ALA A 47 -5.08 4.87 -5.40
C ALA A 47 -3.96 4.67 -6.43
N HIS A 48 -2.91 3.95 -6.06
CA HIS A 48 -1.83 3.59 -6.96
C HIS A 48 -2.28 2.64 -8.06
N ASP A 49 -1.60 2.65 -9.19
CA ASP A 49 -1.78 1.65 -10.26
C ASP A 49 -1.07 0.36 -9.86
N ILE A 50 -1.83 -0.62 -9.36
CA ILE A 50 -1.29 -1.88 -8.84
C ILE A 50 -0.54 -2.65 -9.93
N GLY A 51 0.77 -2.87 -9.70
CA GLY A 51 1.67 -3.51 -10.66
C GLY A 51 2.36 -2.53 -11.62
N GLY A 52 2.08 -1.23 -11.49
CA GLY A 52 2.57 -0.16 -12.36
C GLY A 52 1.70 0.08 -13.59
N PHE A 53 1.72 1.31 -14.09
CA PHE A 53 0.99 1.69 -15.30
C PHE A 53 1.69 1.21 -16.58
N TYR A 54 3.03 1.34 -16.64
CA TYR A 54 3.87 0.86 -17.73
C TYR A 54 4.69 -0.36 -17.30
N ASP A 55 5.07 -1.20 -18.25
CA ASP A 55 5.97 -2.36 -18.09
C ASP A 55 5.41 -3.39 -17.10
N GLY A 56 5.87 -3.53 -15.91
CA GLY A 56 5.30 -4.35 -14.86
C GLY A 56 4.83 -5.76 -15.27
N LEU A 57 5.68 -6.49 -16.03
CA LEU A 57 5.38 -7.82 -16.54
C LEU A 57 5.82 -8.95 -15.57
N ASP A 58 6.41 -8.59 -14.43
CA ASP A 58 6.81 -9.52 -13.38
C ASP A 58 5.58 -9.91 -12.54
N SER A 59 5.21 -11.18 -12.59
CA SER A 59 4.05 -11.70 -11.86
C SER A 59 4.21 -11.65 -10.34
N GLU A 60 5.44 -11.82 -9.83
CA GLU A 60 5.72 -11.66 -8.41
C GLU A 60 5.55 -10.21 -7.98
N LEU A 61 6.13 -9.28 -8.73
CA LEU A 61 5.98 -7.84 -8.46
C LEU A 61 4.50 -7.46 -8.42
N TYR A 62 3.70 -7.91 -9.39
CA TYR A 62 2.28 -7.64 -9.42
C TYR A 62 1.56 -8.18 -8.18
N THR A 63 1.92 -9.39 -7.76
CA THR A 63 1.36 -10.01 -6.54
C THR A 63 1.75 -9.22 -5.29
N ARG A 64 3.03 -8.81 -5.14
CA ARG A 64 3.49 -8.00 -3.99
C ARG A 64 2.85 -6.62 -3.96
N TRP A 65 2.69 -6.00 -5.12
CA TRP A 65 1.99 -4.72 -5.21
C TRP A 65 0.50 -4.85 -4.85
N THR A 66 -0.12 -5.97 -5.22
CA THR A 66 -1.50 -6.27 -4.79
C THR A 66 -1.58 -6.44 -3.26
N GLN A 67 -0.58 -7.07 -2.64
CA GLN A 67 -0.48 -7.17 -1.17
C GLN A 67 -0.39 -5.78 -0.51
N PHE A 68 0.44 -4.90 -1.05
CA PHE A 68 0.51 -3.52 -0.59
C PHE A 68 -0.83 -2.79 -0.81
N GLY A 69 -1.44 -2.94 -1.98
CA GLY A 69 -2.73 -2.32 -2.32
C GLY A 69 -3.90 -2.75 -1.43
N LEU A 70 -3.83 -3.93 -0.80
CA LEU A 70 -4.79 -4.39 0.21
C LEU A 70 -4.95 -3.35 1.32
N LEU A 71 -3.84 -2.75 1.76
CA LEU A 71 -3.75 -1.81 2.87
C LEU A 71 -3.61 -0.36 2.39
N ASN A 72 -4.33 -0.01 1.34
CA ASN A 72 -4.53 1.36 0.87
C ASN A 72 -6.01 1.74 0.93
N SER A 73 -6.32 3.03 0.86
CA SER A 73 -7.71 3.49 0.82
C SER A 73 -8.46 2.93 -0.40
N SER A 74 -7.79 2.88 -1.55
CA SER A 74 -8.32 2.32 -2.78
C SER A 74 -7.37 1.28 -3.36
N LEU A 75 -7.82 0.04 -3.48
CA LEU A 75 -7.14 -0.98 -4.26
C LEU A 75 -7.58 -0.80 -5.72
N ARG A 76 -6.72 -0.21 -6.54
CA ARG A 76 -7.01 0.16 -7.92
C ARG A 76 -6.20 -0.71 -8.88
N ILE A 77 -6.88 -1.36 -9.81
CA ILE A 77 -6.24 -2.11 -10.90
C ILE A 77 -6.32 -1.26 -12.16
N HIS A 78 -5.18 -0.83 -12.65
CA HIS A 78 -5.08 0.02 -13.83
C HIS A 78 -3.71 -0.11 -14.50
N SER A 79 -3.69 0.00 -15.83
CA SER A 79 -2.47 -0.02 -16.63
C SER A 79 -2.71 0.62 -17.99
N VAL A 80 -1.64 0.88 -18.73
CA VAL A 80 -1.73 1.26 -20.16
C VAL A 80 -2.39 0.15 -20.95
N VAL A 81 -3.07 0.51 -22.02
CA VAL A 81 -3.68 -0.44 -22.96
C VAL A 81 -2.59 -1.24 -23.68
N GLY A 82 -2.72 -2.57 -23.69
CA GLY A 82 -1.81 -3.48 -24.38
C GLY A 82 -2.05 -4.92 -23.92
N ASP A 83 -1.87 -5.87 -24.83
CA ASP A 83 -2.18 -7.30 -24.57
C ASP A 83 -1.39 -7.90 -23.40
N LYS A 84 -0.17 -7.41 -23.19
CA LYS A 84 0.68 -7.86 -22.07
C LYS A 84 0.39 -7.16 -20.75
N MET A 85 -0.40 -6.11 -20.77
CA MET A 85 -0.72 -5.28 -19.60
C MET A 85 -2.08 -5.59 -18.97
N ASP A 86 -2.71 -6.68 -19.39
CA ASP A 86 -3.97 -7.12 -18.81
C ASP A 86 -3.75 -7.58 -17.37
N ARG A 87 -4.32 -6.83 -16.44
CA ARG A 87 -4.18 -7.04 -15.00
C ARG A 87 -5.19 -8.02 -14.39
N ARG A 88 -5.94 -8.75 -15.21
CA ARG A 88 -6.83 -9.80 -14.68
C ARG A 88 -6.01 -10.89 -13.99
N PRO A 89 -6.22 -11.18 -12.69
CA PRO A 89 -5.33 -12.03 -11.90
C PRO A 89 -5.08 -13.43 -12.47
N TRP A 90 -6.09 -14.02 -13.10
CA TRP A 90 -6.02 -15.37 -13.69
C TRP A 90 -5.15 -15.50 -14.95
N LEU A 91 -4.66 -14.39 -15.49
CA LEU A 91 -3.72 -14.37 -16.63
C LEU A 91 -2.25 -14.42 -16.19
N TRP A 92 -1.97 -14.31 -14.89
CA TRP A 92 -0.62 -14.14 -14.35
C TRP A 92 -0.02 -15.43 -13.76
N GLY A 93 -0.76 -16.52 -13.77
CA GLY A 93 -0.37 -17.81 -13.26
C GLY A 93 -1.24 -18.28 -12.09
N GLU A 94 -1.35 -19.58 -11.92
CA GLU A 94 -2.22 -20.21 -10.90
C GLU A 94 -1.81 -19.81 -9.47
N ARG A 95 -0.51 -19.74 -9.21
CA ARG A 95 0.04 -19.36 -7.91
C ARG A 95 -0.33 -17.91 -7.57
N GLU A 96 -0.11 -17.01 -8.51
CA GLU A 96 -0.38 -15.59 -8.39
C GLU A 96 -1.89 -15.32 -8.27
N GLU A 97 -2.69 -15.99 -9.08
CA GLU A 97 -4.15 -15.93 -8.97
C GLU A 97 -4.63 -16.35 -7.59
N LYS A 98 -4.14 -17.48 -7.07
CA LYS A 98 -4.50 -17.98 -5.74
C LYS A 98 -4.13 -17.00 -4.63
N ALA A 99 -2.94 -16.38 -4.72
CA ALA A 99 -2.47 -15.39 -3.78
C ALA A 99 -3.33 -14.11 -3.85
N MET A 100 -3.57 -13.58 -5.05
CA MET A 100 -4.38 -12.39 -5.24
C MET A 100 -5.85 -12.60 -4.84
N ARG A 101 -6.42 -13.77 -5.13
CA ARG A 101 -7.77 -14.12 -4.69
C ARG A 101 -7.91 -14.01 -3.17
N ARG A 102 -6.93 -14.53 -2.41
CA ARG A 102 -6.90 -14.39 -0.96
C ARG A 102 -6.85 -12.92 -0.52
N ILE A 103 -6.01 -12.12 -1.20
CA ILE A 103 -5.88 -10.68 -0.91
C ILE A 103 -7.21 -9.94 -1.13
N TYR A 104 -7.91 -10.22 -2.23
CA TYR A 104 -9.21 -9.59 -2.51
C TYR A 104 -10.30 -10.00 -1.52
N HIS A 105 -10.29 -11.25 -1.06
CA HIS A 105 -11.20 -11.69 0.02
C HIS A 105 -10.90 -10.95 1.31
N MET A 106 -9.63 -10.89 1.74
CA MET A 106 -9.23 -10.13 2.92
C MET A 106 -9.61 -8.65 2.81
N ARG A 107 -9.45 -8.05 1.61
CA ARG A 107 -9.88 -6.67 1.37
C ARG A 107 -11.37 -6.50 1.61
N SER A 108 -12.18 -7.43 1.15
CA SER A 108 -13.64 -7.39 1.34
C SER A 108 -14.01 -7.53 2.81
N GLU A 109 -13.33 -8.40 3.54
CA GLU A 109 -13.52 -8.58 4.99
C GLU A 109 -13.12 -7.35 5.79
N LEU A 110 -12.07 -6.64 5.36
CA LEU A 110 -11.59 -5.41 5.99
C LEU A 110 -12.45 -4.17 5.67
N MET A 111 -13.42 -4.24 4.78
CA MET A 111 -14.20 -3.05 4.38
C MET A 111 -14.85 -2.31 5.55
N PRO A 112 -15.45 -2.95 6.55
CA PRO A 112 -16.00 -2.22 7.70
C PRO A 112 -14.93 -1.47 8.49
N TYR A 113 -13.75 -2.10 8.68
CA TYR A 113 -12.62 -1.47 9.34
C TYR A 113 -12.10 -0.26 8.55
N ILE A 114 -11.89 -0.43 7.25
CA ILE A 114 -11.42 0.63 6.34
C ILE A 114 -12.39 1.81 6.35
N TYR A 115 -13.69 1.53 6.26
CA TYR A 115 -14.71 2.57 6.27
C TYR A 115 -14.69 3.38 7.57
N SER A 116 -14.57 2.70 8.71
CA SER A 116 -14.47 3.34 10.03
C SER A 116 -13.18 4.16 10.17
N SER A 117 -12.04 3.62 9.74
CA SER A 117 -10.75 4.31 9.77
C SER A 117 -10.73 5.54 8.84
N VAL A 118 -11.36 5.47 7.68
CA VAL A 118 -11.52 6.63 6.79
C VAL A 118 -12.39 7.71 7.43
N ARG A 119 -13.43 7.33 8.17
CA ARG A 119 -14.21 8.31 8.96
C ARG A 119 -13.37 8.97 10.03
N GLN A 120 -12.54 8.20 10.73
CA GLN A 120 -11.61 8.73 11.73
C GLN A 120 -10.60 9.70 11.11
N CYS A 121 -10.04 9.37 9.94
CA CYS A 121 -9.17 10.31 9.21
C CYS A 121 -9.83 11.67 8.99
N HIS A 122 -11.13 11.69 8.70
CA HIS A 122 -11.88 12.93 8.52
C HIS A 122 -12.10 13.70 9.81
N THR A 123 -12.40 13.00 10.92
CA THR A 123 -12.71 13.65 12.21
C THR A 123 -11.46 14.11 12.93
N ASP A 124 -10.40 13.32 12.91
CA ASP A 124 -9.21 13.50 13.75
C ASP A 124 -8.00 14.00 12.96
N MET A 125 -8.15 14.14 11.64
CA MET A 125 -7.09 14.58 10.73
C MET A 125 -5.84 13.70 10.79
N LEU A 126 -6.02 12.39 11.00
CA LEU A 126 -4.96 11.39 11.00
C LEU A 126 -4.92 10.64 9.67
N PRO A 127 -3.75 10.40 9.07
CA PRO A 127 -3.66 9.64 7.83
C PRO A 127 -4.12 8.19 8.01
N LEU A 128 -4.71 7.60 6.97
CA LEU A 128 -5.08 6.18 6.98
C LEU A 128 -3.83 5.29 7.04
N ASN A 129 -2.83 5.60 6.21
CA ASN A 129 -1.51 4.98 6.26
C ASN A 129 -0.58 5.91 7.02
N ARG A 130 -0.25 5.57 8.26
CA ARG A 130 0.51 6.42 9.17
C ARG A 130 1.94 5.94 9.32
N GLY A 131 2.90 6.81 9.06
CA GLY A 131 4.28 6.57 9.49
C GLY A 131 4.32 6.36 11.01
N LEU A 132 5.12 5.41 11.47
CA LEU A 132 5.18 5.01 12.88
C LEU A 132 5.48 6.18 13.83
N TYR A 133 6.22 7.18 13.36
CA TYR A 133 6.55 8.38 14.12
C TYR A 133 5.34 9.28 14.45
N ILE A 134 4.20 9.10 13.78
CA ILE A 134 2.97 9.83 14.10
C ILE A 134 2.39 9.33 15.44
N GLU A 135 2.38 8.02 15.65
CA GLU A 135 1.88 7.41 16.88
C GLU A 135 2.95 7.31 17.99
N TYR A 136 4.22 7.12 17.60
CA TYR A 136 5.33 6.90 18.52
C TYR A 136 6.42 8.00 18.37
N PRO A 137 6.06 9.31 18.49
CA PRO A 137 6.98 10.42 18.20
C PRO A 137 8.16 10.51 19.16
N ALA A 138 8.04 9.95 20.36
CA ALA A 138 9.09 9.94 21.37
C ALA A 138 10.13 8.82 21.14
N ASP A 139 9.81 7.81 20.36
CA ASP A 139 10.72 6.71 20.05
C ASP A 139 11.50 7.02 18.77
N LYS A 140 12.82 7.14 18.89
CA LYS A 140 13.71 7.45 17.76
C LYS A 140 13.74 6.34 16.71
N GLU A 141 13.44 5.10 17.08
CA GLU A 141 13.36 3.98 16.13
C GLU A 141 12.20 4.16 15.16
N SER A 142 11.08 4.74 15.59
CA SER A 142 9.90 4.96 14.72
C SER A 142 10.19 5.78 13.45
N TYR A 143 11.27 6.56 13.46
CA TYR A 143 11.71 7.39 12.31
C TYR A 143 12.64 6.65 11.34
N LYS A 144 13.03 5.40 11.64
CA LYS A 144 14.00 4.63 10.83
C LYS A 144 13.32 3.58 9.93
N HIS A 145 12.04 3.32 10.14
CA HIS A 145 11.28 2.27 9.46
C HIS A 145 10.31 2.87 8.44
N GLU A 146 10.86 3.48 7.39
CA GLU A 146 10.09 4.21 6.37
C GLU A 146 9.15 3.32 5.55
N GLU A 147 9.42 2.02 5.49
CA GLU A 147 8.59 1.03 4.80
C GLU A 147 7.48 0.45 5.69
N GLU A 148 7.50 0.75 6.98
CA GLU A 148 6.51 0.28 7.93
C GLU A 148 5.50 1.38 8.23
N PHE A 149 4.23 1.00 8.37
CA PHE A 149 3.17 1.95 8.70
C PHE A 149 2.04 1.29 9.47
N LEU A 150 1.30 2.10 10.21
CA LEU A 150 -0.02 1.72 10.71
C LEU A 150 -1.07 2.00 9.65
N PHE A 151 -1.89 1.00 9.36
CA PHE A 151 -3.10 1.13 8.58
C PHE A 151 -4.30 1.24 9.51
N GLY A 152 -4.81 2.46 9.68
CA GLY A 152 -5.69 2.79 10.79
C GLY A 152 -4.98 2.60 12.13
N ASP A 153 -5.72 2.27 13.17
CA ASP A 153 -5.18 2.17 14.53
C ASP A 153 -4.64 0.78 14.91
N LEU A 154 -5.05 -0.28 14.19
CA LEU A 154 -4.91 -1.64 14.66
C LEU A 154 -3.99 -2.53 13.82
N ILE A 155 -3.60 -2.11 12.62
CA ILE A 155 -2.84 -2.95 11.69
C ILE A 155 -1.48 -2.33 11.43
N LEU A 156 -0.41 -3.01 11.90
CA LEU A 156 0.95 -2.71 11.48
C LEU A 156 1.26 -3.44 10.17
N ALA A 157 1.76 -2.72 9.20
CA ALA A 157 2.12 -3.24 7.89
C ALA A 157 3.59 -3.00 7.58
N SER A 158 4.23 -4.02 7.01
CA SER A 158 5.59 -3.97 6.47
C SER A 158 5.59 -4.64 5.10
N PRO A 159 5.25 -3.90 4.01
CA PRO A 159 5.15 -4.46 2.67
C PRO A 159 6.48 -5.00 2.15
N ILE A 160 6.45 -6.14 1.47
CA ILE A 160 7.61 -6.70 0.79
C ILE A 160 7.82 -5.96 -0.53
N THR A 161 8.94 -5.25 -0.64
CA THR A 161 9.29 -4.41 -1.78
C THR A 161 10.49 -4.92 -2.59
N GLN A 162 10.80 -6.21 -2.44
CA GLN A 162 11.89 -6.88 -3.15
C GLN A 162 11.47 -8.25 -3.65
N ALA A 163 12.15 -8.74 -4.68
CA ALA A 163 11.90 -10.06 -5.24
C ALA A 163 12.32 -11.16 -4.27
N GLY A 164 11.54 -12.23 -4.22
CA GLY A 164 11.85 -13.42 -3.44
C GLY A 164 12.90 -14.30 -4.09
N SER A 165 13.54 -15.12 -3.27
CA SER A 165 14.55 -16.07 -3.71
C SER A 165 13.96 -17.49 -3.93
N GLY A 166 14.64 -18.25 -4.76
CA GLY A 166 14.30 -19.65 -5.04
C GLY A 166 12.99 -19.81 -5.82
N LYS A 167 12.54 -21.07 -5.92
CA LYS A 167 11.34 -21.46 -6.66
C LYS A 167 10.06 -20.91 -6.00
N ASP A 168 10.05 -20.82 -4.69
CA ASP A 168 8.89 -20.41 -3.92
C ASP A 168 8.82 -18.91 -3.66
N LYS A 169 9.80 -18.15 -4.18
CA LYS A 169 9.81 -16.67 -4.08
C LYS A 169 9.65 -16.19 -2.63
N ILE A 170 10.37 -16.81 -1.70
CA ILE A 170 10.31 -16.49 -0.28
C ILE A 170 11.18 -15.26 0.01
N VAL A 171 10.64 -14.34 0.78
CA VAL A 171 11.35 -13.18 1.36
C VAL A 171 11.24 -13.28 2.87
N SER A 172 12.36 -13.05 3.54
CA SER A 172 12.39 -12.79 4.98
C SER A 172 12.64 -11.32 5.21
N GLN A 173 11.84 -10.69 6.05
CA GLN A 173 11.93 -9.27 6.37
C GLN A 173 11.85 -9.10 7.88
N SER A 174 12.73 -8.26 8.43
CA SER A 174 12.62 -7.85 9.84
C SER A 174 11.55 -6.78 9.95
N VAL A 175 10.73 -6.88 10.98
CA VAL A 175 9.67 -5.92 11.30
C VAL A 175 9.94 -5.38 12.69
N TRP A 176 9.93 -4.06 12.82
CA TRP A 176 10.05 -3.41 14.12
C TRP A 176 8.67 -3.24 14.75
N PHE A 177 8.52 -3.74 15.96
CA PHE A 177 7.28 -3.60 16.74
C PHE A 177 7.44 -2.50 17.79
N PRO A 178 6.64 -1.44 17.71
CA PRO A 178 6.61 -0.41 18.74
C PRO A 178 6.33 -1.00 20.13
N ARG A 179 6.96 -0.42 21.15
CA ARG A 179 6.78 -0.85 22.55
C ARG A 179 5.50 -0.27 23.12
N GLY A 180 4.90 -1.00 24.05
CA GLY A 180 3.71 -0.56 24.80
C GLY A 180 2.42 -1.23 24.36
N ASP A 181 2.44 -1.94 23.24
CA ASP A 181 1.31 -2.71 22.72
C ASP A 181 1.64 -4.19 22.58
N ASP A 182 0.61 -5.03 22.61
CA ASP A 182 0.70 -6.46 22.29
C ASP A 182 0.39 -6.67 20.81
N TRP A 183 1.34 -7.30 20.08
CA TRP A 183 1.23 -7.53 18.64
C TRP A 183 0.95 -9.01 18.35
N TYR A 184 0.03 -9.26 17.42
CA TYR A 184 -0.38 -10.59 16.97
C TYR A 184 -0.21 -10.73 15.46
N SER A 185 0.30 -11.88 14.98
CA SER A 185 0.52 -12.18 13.55
C SER A 185 -0.47 -13.24 13.02
#